data_65173e9cc5c3e99b5f62b857ab713648
#
_entry.id   65173e9cc5c3e99b5f62b857ab713648
#
_cell.length_a   1.000
_cell.length_b   1.000
_cell.length_c   1.000
_cell.angle_alpha   90.00
_cell.angle_beta   90.00
_cell.angle_gamma   90.00
#
_symmetry.space_group_name_H-M   'P 1'
#
loop_
_entity.id
_entity.type
_entity.pdbx_description
1 polymer ?
#
loop_
_entity_poly.entity_id
_entity_poly.type
_entity_poly.pdbx_seq_one_letter_code
_entity_poly.pdbx_strand_id
1 'polypeptide(L)'
;MTTNAEAPQGQEGHSLTRAGEDYLESIYRLSLESAEGDKSVRSVDVAEQLEVSKASVNKALSQLKEMGMVVQSRYGRVVLTEDGEKYAKVVWRSHRALRTFLEHDLGVKPEVADEEACLMEHVLSADTMARLIEYLGHQGVEIPTD
;
A
#
# COMPACT_ATOMS: atom_id res chain seq x y z
N MET A 1 31.30 4.02 7.02
CA MET A 1 30.71 5.03 6.16
C MET A 1 29.23 5.07 6.37
N THR A 2 28.81 5.97 7.18
CA THR A 2 27.40 6.25 7.33
C THR A 2 26.98 7.18 6.21
N THR A 3 26.41 6.60 5.18
CA THR A 3 25.57 7.39 4.32
C THR A 3 24.33 7.73 5.11
N ASN A 4 24.21 8.94 5.53
CA ASN A 4 22.94 9.48 5.91
C ASN A 4 22.08 9.40 4.66
N ALA A 5 21.31 8.35 4.55
CA ALA A 5 20.21 8.35 3.61
C ALA A 5 19.23 9.37 4.14
N GLU A 6 19.38 10.61 3.72
CA GLU A 6 18.34 11.58 3.93
C GLU A 6 17.11 11.05 3.22
N ALA A 7 16.05 10.87 3.97
CA ALA A 7 14.74 10.58 3.42
C ALA A 7 14.45 11.63 2.35
N PRO A 8 13.90 11.23 1.19
CA PRO A 8 13.67 12.18 0.13
C PRO A 8 12.86 13.36 0.66
N GLN A 9 13.46 14.53 0.59
CA GLN A 9 12.80 15.76 0.99
C GLN A 9 11.58 15.94 0.11
N GLY A 10 10.44 15.93 0.70
CA GLY A 10 9.15 16.00 0.03
C GLY A 10 8.11 15.08 0.60
N GLN A 11 8.51 14.17 1.51
CA GLN A 11 7.58 13.30 2.19
C GLN A 11 7.47 13.60 3.70
N GLU A 12 8.03 14.69 4.13
CA GLU A 12 8.08 15.09 5.53
C GLU A 12 6.72 15.34 6.20
N GLY A 13 5.63 15.30 5.48
CA GLY A 13 4.29 15.44 6.06
C GLY A 13 3.41 14.20 5.90
N HIS A 14 3.88 13.19 5.18
CA HIS A 14 3.03 12.08 4.73
C HIS A 14 3.60 10.70 4.99
N SER A 15 4.56 10.59 5.92
CA SER A 15 5.13 9.30 6.27
C SER A 15 4.17 8.53 7.17
N LEU A 16 3.56 7.50 6.63
CA LEU A 16 2.70 6.61 7.39
C LEU A 16 3.52 5.56 8.12
N THR A 17 2.97 5.05 9.21
CA THR A 17 3.50 3.85 9.85
C THR A 17 3.26 2.66 8.92
N ARG A 18 3.94 1.56 9.16
CA ARG A 18 3.71 0.31 8.43
C ARG A 18 2.24 -0.11 8.49
N ALA A 19 1.66 -0.07 9.68
CA ALA A 19 0.24 -0.40 9.84
C ALA A 19 -0.65 0.57 9.04
N GLY A 20 -0.32 1.86 9.05
CA GLY A 20 -1.04 2.86 8.27
C GLY A 20 -0.99 2.58 6.78
N GLU A 21 0.17 2.17 6.28
CA GLU A 21 0.32 1.78 4.87
C GLU A 21 -0.51 0.54 4.53
N ASP A 22 -0.55 -0.45 5.41
CA ASP A 22 -1.37 -1.65 5.22
C ASP A 22 -2.86 -1.30 5.14
N TYR A 23 -3.33 -0.43 6.02
CA TYR A 23 -4.73 0.02 6.00
C TYR A 23 -5.05 0.78 4.71
N LEU A 24 -4.15 1.67 4.30
CA LEU A 24 -4.36 2.47 3.10
C LEU A 24 -4.39 1.59 1.85
N GLU A 25 -3.47 0.65 1.75
CA GLU A 25 -3.44 -0.34 0.66
C GLU A 25 -4.71 -1.17 0.62
N SER A 26 -5.19 -1.64 1.77
CA SER A 26 -6.43 -2.41 1.87
C SER A 26 -7.61 -1.61 1.35
N ILE A 27 -7.74 -0.36 1.76
CA ILE A 27 -8.80 0.53 1.29
C ILE A 27 -8.72 0.71 -0.23
N TYR A 28 -7.53 0.91 -0.75
CA TYR A 28 -7.32 1.07 -2.19
C TYR A 28 -7.76 -0.18 -2.96
N ARG A 29 -7.31 -1.35 -2.53
CA ARG A 29 -7.67 -2.62 -3.18
C ARG A 29 -9.17 -2.87 -3.15
N LEU A 30 -9.80 -2.64 -2.01
CA LEU A 30 -11.25 -2.78 -1.88
C LEU A 30 -12.00 -1.76 -2.74
N SER A 31 -11.46 -0.56 -2.91
CA SER A 31 -12.09 0.47 -3.74
C SER A 31 -12.13 0.06 -5.21
N LEU A 32 -11.15 -0.71 -5.67
CA LEU A 32 -11.11 -1.22 -7.04
C LEU A 32 -12.19 -2.28 -7.29
N GLU A 33 -12.60 -2.97 -6.24
CA GLU A 33 -13.61 -4.02 -6.30
C GLU A 33 -15.02 -3.50 -5.98
N SER A 34 -15.16 -2.22 -5.68
CA SER A 34 -16.44 -1.64 -5.29
C SER A 34 -17.42 -1.67 -6.45
N ALA A 35 -18.56 -2.34 -6.23
CA ALA A 35 -19.63 -2.43 -7.22
C ALA A 35 -20.41 -1.12 -7.36
N GLU A 36 -20.22 -0.17 -6.46
CA GLU A 36 -21.03 1.05 -6.41
C GLU A 36 -20.46 2.22 -7.24
N GLY A 37 -19.33 2.03 -7.88
CA GLY A 37 -18.76 3.03 -8.79
C GLY A 37 -18.23 4.31 -8.13
N ASP A 38 -18.51 4.52 -6.87
CA ASP A 38 -18.06 5.69 -6.11
C ASP A 38 -16.75 5.42 -5.34
N LYS A 39 -16.20 4.23 -5.49
CA LYS A 39 -14.97 3.77 -4.83
C LYS A 39 -15.03 3.80 -3.31
N SER A 40 -16.22 3.86 -2.73
CA SER A 40 -16.35 3.84 -1.27
C SER A 40 -16.17 2.44 -0.71
N VAL A 41 -15.63 2.37 0.51
CA VAL A 41 -15.28 1.12 1.17
C VAL A 41 -15.88 1.11 2.56
N ARG A 42 -16.40 -0.03 2.98
CA ARG A 42 -16.92 -0.19 4.33
C ARG A 42 -15.79 -0.60 5.27
N SER A 43 -15.80 -0.01 6.47
CA SER A 43 -14.79 -0.34 7.49
C SER A 43 -14.80 -1.82 7.87
N VAL A 44 -15.95 -2.48 7.83
CA VAL A 44 -16.07 -3.91 8.12
C VAL A 44 -15.31 -4.76 7.10
N ASP A 45 -15.28 -4.34 5.85
CA ASP A 45 -14.55 -5.06 4.80
C ASP A 45 -13.04 -4.93 5.00
N VAL A 46 -12.58 -3.76 5.47
CA VAL A 46 -11.16 -3.57 5.83
C VAL A 46 -10.79 -4.49 6.99
N ALA A 47 -11.64 -4.55 8.01
CA ALA A 47 -11.41 -5.41 9.18
C ALA A 47 -11.29 -6.88 8.76
N GLU A 48 -12.16 -7.35 7.89
CA GLU A 48 -12.12 -8.71 7.38
C GLU A 48 -10.87 -9.00 6.55
N GLN A 49 -10.53 -8.09 5.63
CA GLN A 49 -9.36 -8.29 4.76
C GLN A 49 -8.06 -8.35 5.54
N LEU A 50 -7.90 -7.52 6.55
CA LEU A 50 -6.68 -7.44 7.35
C LEU A 50 -6.71 -8.34 8.59
N GLU A 51 -7.84 -8.99 8.86
CA GLU A 51 -8.03 -9.85 10.03
C GLU A 51 -7.74 -9.11 11.34
N VAL A 52 -8.29 -7.90 11.45
CA VAL A 52 -8.13 -7.04 12.63
C VAL A 52 -9.48 -6.67 13.22
N SER A 53 -9.46 -6.13 14.44
CA SER A 53 -10.68 -5.72 15.13
C SER A 53 -11.26 -4.44 14.54
N LYS A 54 -12.56 -4.25 14.72
CA LYS A 54 -13.24 -3.01 14.36
C LYS A 54 -12.61 -1.79 15.04
N ALA A 55 -12.21 -1.95 16.30
CA ALA A 55 -11.58 -0.87 17.05
C ALA A 55 -10.25 -0.45 16.42
N SER A 56 -9.46 -1.42 15.96
CA SER A 56 -8.20 -1.15 15.27
C SER A 56 -8.41 -0.39 13.97
N VAL A 57 -9.43 -0.80 13.19
CA VAL A 57 -9.79 -0.11 11.94
C VAL A 57 -10.20 1.33 12.22
N ASN A 58 -11.09 1.53 13.20
CA ASN A 58 -11.56 2.88 13.53
C ASN A 58 -10.43 3.81 13.97
N LYS A 59 -9.49 3.30 14.75
CA LYS A 59 -8.32 4.05 15.16
C LYS A 59 -7.45 4.42 13.95
N ALA A 60 -7.20 3.48 13.07
CA ALA A 60 -6.41 3.72 11.87
C ALA A 60 -7.09 4.72 10.94
N LEU A 61 -8.40 4.60 10.75
CA LEU A 61 -9.16 5.53 9.92
C LEU A 61 -9.12 6.95 10.46
N SER A 62 -9.18 7.11 11.79
CA SER A 62 -9.06 8.43 12.42
C SER A 62 -7.70 9.06 12.11
N GLN A 63 -6.63 8.28 12.19
CA GLN A 63 -5.29 8.75 11.88
C GLN A 63 -5.15 9.11 10.40
N LEU A 64 -5.66 8.28 9.51
CA LEU A 64 -5.63 8.54 8.07
C LEU A 64 -6.45 9.77 7.68
N LYS A 65 -7.55 10.02 8.37
CA LYS A 65 -8.34 11.24 8.17
C LYS A 65 -7.56 12.50 8.56
N GLU A 66 -6.89 12.45 9.70
CA GLU A 66 -6.04 13.55 10.16
C GLU A 66 -4.91 13.86 9.18
N MET A 67 -4.38 12.83 8.54
CA MET A 67 -3.31 12.97 7.56
C MET A 67 -3.79 13.35 6.17
N GLY A 68 -5.10 13.47 5.97
CA GLY A 68 -5.67 13.84 4.68
C GLY A 68 -5.65 12.74 3.64
N MET A 69 -5.54 11.49 4.07
CA MET A 69 -5.48 10.33 3.16
C MET A 69 -6.85 9.76 2.83
N VAL A 70 -7.82 9.90 3.75
CA VAL A 70 -9.18 9.40 3.55
C VAL A 70 -10.19 10.44 4.03
N VAL A 71 -11.40 10.36 3.49
CA VAL A 71 -12.58 11.06 3.99
C VAL A 71 -13.65 10.02 4.29
N GLN A 72 -14.47 10.30 5.29
CA GLN A 72 -15.54 9.41 5.67
C GLN A 72 -16.89 10.03 5.28
N SER A 73 -17.70 9.24 4.60
CA SER A 73 -19.00 9.68 4.14
C SER A 73 -20.07 9.54 5.24
N ARG A 74 -21.29 10.00 4.94
CA ARG A 74 -22.44 10.01 5.83
C ARG A 74 -22.76 8.68 6.51
N TYR A 75 -22.49 7.57 5.84
CA TYR A 75 -22.86 6.25 6.32
C TYR A 75 -21.65 5.46 6.79
N GLY A 76 -20.59 6.16 7.20
CA GLY A 76 -19.37 5.52 7.67
C GLY A 76 -18.51 4.90 6.56
N ARG A 77 -18.90 5.07 5.30
CA ARG A 77 -18.09 4.61 4.19
C ARG A 77 -16.87 5.49 4.01
N VAL A 78 -15.77 4.89 3.59
CA VAL A 78 -14.47 5.55 3.47
C VAL A 78 -14.10 5.69 2.01
N VAL A 79 -13.60 6.86 1.63
CA VAL A 79 -13.12 7.15 0.29
C VAL A 79 -11.70 7.71 0.41
N LEU A 80 -10.79 7.24 -0.45
CA LEU A 80 -9.46 7.81 -0.51
C LEU A 80 -9.51 9.22 -1.08
N THR A 81 -8.70 10.10 -0.51
CA THR A 81 -8.43 11.39 -1.14
C THR A 81 -7.50 11.18 -2.32
N GLU A 82 -7.27 12.21 -3.13
CA GLU A 82 -6.29 12.14 -4.21
C GLU A 82 -4.90 11.78 -3.69
N ASP A 83 -4.49 12.39 -2.58
CA ASP A 83 -3.20 12.07 -1.95
C ASP A 83 -3.16 10.65 -1.42
N GLY A 84 -4.25 10.20 -0.81
CA GLY A 84 -4.37 8.82 -0.31
C GLY A 84 -4.28 7.80 -1.44
N GLU A 85 -4.94 8.07 -2.55
CA GLU A 85 -4.89 7.19 -3.72
C GLU A 85 -3.47 7.10 -4.29
N LYS A 86 -2.79 8.23 -4.45
CA LYS A 86 -1.41 8.27 -4.93
C LYS A 86 -0.47 7.47 -4.04
N TYR A 87 -0.59 7.66 -2.74
CA TYR A 87 0.24 6.94 -1.78
C TYR A 87 -0.03 5.43 -1.84
N ALA A 88 -1.30 5.05 -1.84
CA ALA A 88 -1.71 3.65 -1.89
C ALA A 88 -1.23 2.95 -3.16
N LYS A 89 -1.27 3.63 -4.30
CA LYS A 89 -0.77 3.08 -5.56
C LYS A 89 0.72 2.76 -5.50
N VAL A 90 1.51 3.62 -4.88
CA VAL A 90 2.95 3.38 -4.71
C VAL A 90 3.19 2.15 -3.84
N VAL A 91 2.50 2.05 -2.71
CA VAL A 91 2.63 0.90 -1.81
C VAL A 91 2.20 -0.39 -2.53
N TRP A 92 1.08 -0.36 -3.21
CA TRP A 92 0.55 -1.52 -3.93
C TRP A 92 1.48 -1.96 -5.07
N ARG A 93 2.02 -1.01 -5.81
CA ARG A 93 2.99 -1.30 -6.89
C ARG A 93 4.25 -1.93 -6.33
N SER A 94 4.74 -1.41 -5.21
CA SER A 94 5.91 -1.97 -4.51
C SER A 94 5.67 -3.40 -4.08
N HIS A 95 4.51 -3.67 -3.52
CA HIS A 95 4.11 -5.03 -3.12
C HIS A 95 4.16 -5.98 -4.33
N ARG A 96 3.55 -5.57 -5.43
CA ARG A 96 3.49 -6.41 -6.63
C ARG A 96 4.87 -6.64 -7.24
N ALA A 97 5.73 -5.63 -7.24
CA ALA A 97 7.08 -5.75 -7.75
C ALA A 97 7.89 -6.76 -6.92
N LEU A 98 7.83 -6.65 -5.61
CA LEU A 98 8.54 -7.57 -4.71
C LEU A 98 8.01 -8.99 -4.84
N ARG A 99 6.69 -9.15 -4.83
CA ARG A 99 6.07 -10.46 -5.00
C ARG A 99 6.50 -11.10 -6.32
N THR A 100 6.46 -10.35 -7.41
CA THR A 100 6.87 -10.85 -8.73
C THR A 100 8.34 -11.26 -8.74
N PHE A 101 9.21 -10.46 -8.13
CA PHE A 101 10.62 -10.80 -8.04
C PHE A 101 10.84 -12.10 -7.27
N LEU A 102 10.19 -12.24 -6.14
CA LEU A 102 10.33 -13.43 -5.30
C LEU A 102 9.82 -14.68 -6.03
N GLU A 103 8.70 -14.59 -6.72
CA GLU A 103 8.14 -15.72 -7.46
C GLU A 103 8.96 -16.03 -8.72
N HIS A 104 9.19 -15.03 -9.55
CA HIS A 104 9.77 -15.20 -10.88
C HIS A 104 11.27 -15.47 -10.83
N ASP A 105 12.02 -14.66 -10.09
CA ASP A 105 13.48 -14.74 -10.10
C ASP A 105 14.02 -15.76 -9.09
N LEU A 106 13.38 -15.87 -7.94
CA LEU A 106 13.85 -16.74 -6.86
C LEU A 106 13.06 -18.04 -6.72
N GLY A 107 11.94 -18.16 -7.42
CA GLY A 107 11.12 -19.37 -7.35
C GLY A 107 10.41 -19.57 -6.02
N VAL A 108 10.19 -18.52 -5.28
CA VAL A 108 9.47 -18.57 -4.00
C VAL A 108 8.00 -18.90 -4.26
N LYS A 109 7.40 -19.74 -3.41
CA LYS A 109 5.99 -20.10 -3.55
C LYS A 109 5.10 -18.87 -3.44
N PRO A 110 4.00 -18.77 -4.23
CA PRO A 110 3.15 -17.59 -4.25
C PRO A 110 2.66 -17.12 -2.89
N GLU A 111 2.28 -18.05 -2.01
CA GLU A 111 1.77 -17.70 -0.67
C GLU A 111 2.86 -17.06 0.19
N VAL A 112 4.06 -17.58 0.11
CA VAL A 112 5.23 -17.07 0.84
C VAL A 112 5.67 -15.74 0.24
N ALA A 113 5.70 -15.65 -1.08
CA ALA A 113 6.09 -14.43 -1.78
C ALA A 113 5.16 -13.26 -1.43
N ASP A 114 3.87 -13.52 -1.37
CA ASP A 114 2.88 -12.50 -1.01
C ASP A 114 3.09 -12.00 0.41
N GLU A 115 3.27 -12.91 1.35
CA GLU A 115 3.50 -12.58 2.76
C GLU A 115 4.82 -11.81 2.96
N GLU A 116 5.90 -12.29 2.36
CA GLU A 116 7.21 -11.64 2.51
C GLU A 116 7.27 -10.30 1.80
N ALA A 117 6.64 -10.17 0.64
CA ALA A 117 6.54 -8.89 -0.07
C ALA A 117 5.85 -7.84 0.80
N CYS A 118 4.80 -8.24 1.52
CA CYS A 118 4.09 -7.36 2.42
C CYS A 118 5.00 -6.82 3.54
N LEU A 119 5.92 -7.64 4.01
CA LEU A 119 6.90 -7.22 5.01
C LEU A 119 7.98 -6.32 4.41
N MET A 120 8.47 -6.67 3.23
CA MET A 120 9.60 -5.99 2.59
C MET A 120 9.24 -4.61 2.04
N GLU A 121 8.02 -4.42 1.58
CA GLU A 121 7.61 -3.17 0.92
C GLU A 121 7.76 -1.93 1.79
N HIS A 122 7.74 -2.11 3.11
CA HIS A 122 7.80 -0.99 4.06
C HIS A 122 9.23 -0.62 4.46
N VAL A 123 10.22 -1.41 4.08
CA VAL A 123 11.60 -1.19 4.52
C VAL A 123 12.55 -0.78 3.40
N LEU A 124 12.15 -0.98 2.15
CA LEU A 124 12.99 -0.59 1.01
C LEU A 124 12.83 0.88 0.70
N SER A 125 13.95 1.52 0.32
CA SER A 125 13.90 2.91 -0.12
C SER A 125 13.22 3.02 -1.48
N ALA A 126 12.75 4.21 -1.80
CA ALA A 126 12.16 4.50 -3.12
C ALA A 126 13.17 4.22 -4.25
N ASP A 127 14.45 4.54 -4.02
CA ASP A 127 15.51 4.28 -5.01
C ASP A 127 15.69 2.78 -5.25
N THR A 128 15.77 1.98 -4.18
CA THR A 128 15.89 0.52 -4.31
C THR A 128 14.68 -0.06 -5.04
N MET A 129 13.50 0.41 -4.72
CA MET A 129 12.27 -0.06 -5.37
C MET A 129 12.26 0.29 -6.86
N ALA A 130 12.66 1.51 -7.21
CA ALA A 130 12.73 1.93 -8.61
C ALA A 130 13.70 1.05 -9.40
N ARG A 131 14.84 0.70 -8.81
CA ARG A 131 15.83 -0.18 -9.43
C ARG A 131 15.30 -1.60 -9.59
N LEU A 132 14.53 -2.10 -8.62
CA LEU A 132 13.90 -3.40 -8.71
C LEU A 132 12.90 -3.44 -9.87
N ILE A 133 12.05 -2.43 -9.98
CA ILE A 133 11.07 -2.34 -11.07
C ILE A 133 11.76 -2.26 -12.43
N GLU A 134 12.83 -1.47 -12.53
CA GLU A 134 13.64 -1.38 -13.75
C GLU A 134 14.25 -2.74 -14.11
N TYR A 135 14.81 -3.43 -13.12
CA TYR A 135 15.36 -4.77 -13.32
C TYR A 135 14.31 -5.73 -13.87
N LEU A 136 13.12 -5.75 -13.27
CA LEU A 136 12.04 -6.61 -13.74
C LEU A 136 11.62 -6.27 -15.17
N GLY A 137 11.60 -4.99 -15.51
CA GLY A 137 11.33 -4.54 -16.87
C GLY A 137 12.32 -5.08 -17.88
N HIS A 138 13.61 -5.11 -17.54
CA HIS A 138 14.66 -5.67 -18.37
C HIS A 138 14.52 -7.19 -18.54
N GLN A 139 13.87 -7.86 -17.60
CA GLN A 139 13.57 -9.29 -17.69
C GLN A 139 12.25 -9.56 -18.45
N GLY A 140 11.64 -8.54 -19.02
CA GLY A 140 10.38 -8.65 -19.74
C GLY A 140 9.15 -8.68 -18.83
N VAL A 141 9.31 -8.29 -17.58
CA VAL A 141 8.20 -8.28 -16.61
C VAL A 141 7.80 -6.84 -16.32
N GLU A 142 6.58 -6.49 -16.66
CA GLU A 142 6.04 -5.16 -16.39
C GLU A 142 5.13 -5.20 -15.17
N ILE A 143 5.33 -4.23 -14.27
CA ILE A 143 4.46 -4.05 -13.12
C ILE A 143 3.46 -2.95 -13.47
N PRO A 144 2.16 -3.24 -13.45
CA PRO A 144 1.14 -2.22 -13.74
C PRO A 144 1.26 -1.00 -12.85
N THR A 145 0.93 0.17 -13.39
CA THR A 145 1.03 1.44 -12.67
C THR A 145 -0.21 1.79 -11.87
N ASP A 146 -1.27 1.04 -12.06
CA ASP A 146 -2.55 1.25 -11.40
C ASP A 146 -2.93 0.12 -10.45
#